data_8f9b7aa4da434ae396220d6d626b7d61
#
_entry.id   8f9b7aa4da434ae396220d6d626b7d61
#
_cell.length_a   1.000
_cell.length_b   1.000
_cell.length_c   1.000
_cell.angle_alpha   90.00
_cell.angle_beta   90.00
_cell.angle_gamma   90.00
#
_symmetry.space_group_name_H-M   'P 1'
#
loop_
_entity.id
_entity.type
_entity.pdbx_description
1 polymer ?
#
loop_
_entity_poly.entity_id
_entity_poly.type
_entity_poly.pdbx_seq_one_letter_code
_entity_poly.pdbx_strand_id
1 'polypeptide(L)'
;MGTLTSLALVTLAVPFALTSQTAGPASPIGAYNVVPELPGMGRPVDTAAVAARRRALLKRIGSGSVLIPAGHERNIEQDYVQDNDFRQDNTFYYFTELETQDAVLLMTARGPDSFETILFLPPRTPSQERWTGLRLGPDSVAVRLSGITKVLPLDSLEARVRAALQPVYSPRPRQSDAWANNLTPIVDSMRAVKDADEIMRLRRAVDISVAGHVAAMRAARPGMYEYELEAALEDGFRRNGADRLGYPSIVGSGPNTTTLHYDVNRRKTENGDLVVIDAAAEWGQYTADVTRTFPINGRFTPRQKAIYDLVLGAQQAAFDALRPGITMRELDGVARKYMRDHSGNLCGERTCDDREFFNHGLGHPIGMDVHDVGISRPLEPGMVVTLEPGIYIQGEKLGVRIEDDVLVTAKGGEWLSAGAPRTTDAIERVMSGR
;
A
#
# COMPACT_ATOMS: atom_id res chain seq x y z
N MET A 1 -10.19 35.73 63.17
CA MET A 1 -9.54 34.47 63.56
C MET A 1 -10.23 33.37 62.81
N GLY A 2 -9.69 32.94 61.70
CA GLY A 2 -10.22 31.89 60.86
C GLY A 2 -9.02 31.10 60.35
N THR A 3 -8.90 29.86 60.79
CA THR A 3 -7.83 28.90 60.53
C THR A 3 -7.93 28.39 59.10
N LEU A 4 -6.89 28.60 58.33
CA LEU A 4 -6.63 27.97 57.02
C LEU A 4 -6.15 26.54 57.24
N THR A 5 -6.95 25.55 56.81
CA THR A 5 -6.56 24.16 56.75
C THR A 5 -5.89 23.89 55.41
N SER A 6 -4.60 23.60 55.43
CA SER A 6 -3.83 23.19 54.23
C SER A 6 -4.21 21.75 53.86
N LEU A 7 -4.75 21.54 52.65
CA LEU A 7 -4.88 20.21 52.06
C LEU A 7 -3.57 19.81 51.39
N ALA A 8 -2.91 18.81 51.97
CA ALA A 8 -1.75 18.19 51.32
C ALA A 8 -2.20 17.26 50.20
N LEU A 9 -1.78 17.57 48.96
CA LEU A 9 -1.95 16.69 47.81
C LEU A 9 -0.90 15.55 47.93
N VAL A 10 -1.36 14.36 48.22
CA VAL A 10 -0.53 13.15 48.15
C VAL A 10 -0.52 12.70 46.70
N THR A 11 0.59 12.93 46.01
CA THR A 11 0.85 12.33 44.68
C THR A 11 1.24 10.86 44.87
N LEU A 12 0.31 9.96 44.62
CA LEU A 12 0.60 8.54 44.48
C LEU A 12 1.32 8.34 43.13
N ALA A 13 2.64 8.16 43.17
CA ALA A 13 3.39 7.63 42.06
C ALA A 13 3.09 6.14 41.94
N VAL A 14 2.30 5.75 40.97
CA VAL A 14 2.10 4.35 40.58
C VAL A 14 3.31 3.93 39.76
N PRO A 15 4.13 2.96 40.21
CA PRO A 15 5.21 2.45 39.36
C PRO A 15 4.58 1.64 38.25
N PHE A 16 4.72 2.12 37.00
CA PHE A 16 4.43 1.31 35.83
C PHE A 16 5.46 0.18 35.75
N ALA A 17 5.09 -0.99 36.23
CA ALA A 17 5.83 -2.22 35.97
C ALA A 17 5.62 -2.57 34.49
N LEU A 18 6.67 -2.46 33.67
CA LEU A 18 6.75 -3.07 32.36
C LEU A 18 6.73 -4.59 32.53
N THR A 19 5.54 -5.18 32.60
CA THR A 19 5.39 -6.61 32.44
C THR A 19 5.64 -6.94 30.97
N SER A 20 6.73 -7.64 30.70
CA SER A 20 6.93 -8.29 29.40
C SER A 20 5.79 -9.29 29.21
N GLN A 21 4.77 -8.90 28.47
CA GLN A 21 3.77 -9.88 28.02
C GLN A 21 4.48 -10.82 27.05
N THR A 22 4.55 -12.09 27.42
CA THR A 22 4.95 -13.16 26.52
C THR A 22 3.99 -13.16 25.35
N ALA A 23 4.54 -13.13 24.13
CA ALA A 23 3.76 -13.20 22.90
C ALA A 23 2.74 -14.34 22.99
N GLY A 24 1.47 -14.01 22.84
CA GLY A 24 0.40 -15.00 22.74
C GLY A 24 0.60 -15.90 21.51
N PRO A 25 -0.14 -17.00 21.39
CA PRO A 25 -0.01 -17.90 20.25
C PRO A 25 -0.23 -17.13 18.96
N ALA A 26 0.66 -17.33 17.98
CA ALA A 26 0.59 -16.68 16.67
C ALA A 26 -0.82 -16.87 16.08
N SER A 27 -1.42 -15.77 15.65
CA SER A 27 -2.66 -15.80 14.87
C SER A 27 -2.43 -16.69 13.64
N PRO A 28 -3.40 -17.51 13.21
CA PRO A 28 -3.29 -18.34 12.00
C PRO A 28 -3.05 -17.52 10.72
N ILE A 29 -3.12 -16.20 10.78
CA ILE A 29 -2.85 -15.25 9.69
C ILE A 29 -1.45 -14.61 9.84
N GLY A 30 -0.48 -15.33 10.39
CA GLY A 30 0.89 -14.81 10.57
C GLY A 30 1.07 -13.94 11.81
N ALA A 31 2.22 -14.03 12.40
CA ALA A 31 2.60 -13.51 13.71
C ALA A 31 2.73 -11.99 13.78
N TYR A 32 1.68 -11.25 13.45
CA TYR A 32 1.68 -9.80 13.62
C TYR A 32 0.82 -9.42 14.82
N ASN A 33 1.40 -9.56 15.98
CA ASN A 33 0.86 -8.89 17.14
C ASN A 33 1.06 -7.38 16.94
N VAL A 34 -0.02 -6.68 16.64
CA VAL A 34 -0.07 -5.24 16.87
C VAL A 34 0.26 -5.07 18.34
N VAL A 35 1.37 -4.41 18.63
CA VAL A 35 1.72 -4.08 20.01
C VAL A 35 1.24 -2.66 20.26
N PRO A 36 0.06 -2.45 20.84
CA PRO A 36 -0.52 -1.12 21.03
C PRO A 36 0.27 -0.24 22.01
N GLU A 37 1.33 -0.78 22.58
CA GLU A 37 2.13 -0.14 23.62
C GLU A 37 3.41 0.54 23.09
N LEU A 38 3.64 0.50 21.77
CA LEU A 38 4.81 1.16 21.20
C LEU A 38 4.50 2.61 20.87
N PRO A 39 5.14 3.59 21.51
CA PRO A 39 4.90 4.99 21.21
C PRO A 39 5.14 5.33 19.75
N GLY A 40 4.10 5.82 19.05
CA GLY A 40 4.20 6.23 17.65
C GLY A 40 4.49 5.10 16.67
N MET A 41 4.08 3.87 16.99
CA MET A 41 4.31 2.71 16.13
C MET A 41 3.14 1.74 16.18
N GLY A 42 2.61 1.39 15.02
CA GLY A 42 1.58 0.36 14.88
C GLY A 42 2.14 -1.07 14.95
N ARG A 43 3.44 -1.27 14.66
CA ARG A 43 4.09 -2.58 14.55
C ARG A 43 5.54 -2.56 15.01
N PRO A 44 6.08 -3.72 15.42
CA PRO A 44 7.53 -3.87 15.60
C PRO A 44 8.28 -3.62 14.29
N VAL A 45 9.43 -2.95 14.39
CA VAL A 45 10.35 -2.72 13.27
C VAL A 45 11.13 -4.00 12.99
N ASP A 46 11.25 -4.42 11.72
CA ASP A 46 12.32 -5.35 11.33
C ASP A 46 13.66 -4.60 11.26
N THR A 47 14.30 -4.50 12.42
CA THR A 47 15.57 -3.76 12.54
C THR A 47 16.68 -4.32 11.66
N ALA A 48 16.64 -5.59 11.28
CA ALA A 48 17.61 -6.23 10.40
C ALA A 48 17.37 -5.82 8.93
N ALA A 49 16.13 -5.86 8.47
CA ALA A 49 15.74 -5.45 7.12
C ALA A 49 16.06 -3.97 6.87
N VAL A 50 15.58 -3.07 7.74
CA VAL A 50 15.85 -1.63 7.57
C VAL A 50 17.35 -1.29 7.69
N ALA A 51 18.11 -2.00 8.53
CA ALA A 51 19.57 -1.82 8.59
C ALA A 51 20.26 -2.30 7.31
N ALA A 52 19.77 -3.37 6.68
CA ALA A 52 20.25 -3.84 5.39
C ALA A 52 19.98 -2.82 4.28
N ARG A 53 18.75 -2.26 4.22
CA ARG A 53 18.36 -1.19 3.27
C ARG A 53 19.26 0.05 3.45
N ARG A 54 19.48 0.51 4.68
CA ARG A 54 20.39 1.64 4.97
C ARG A 54 21.82 1.37 4.49
N ARG A 55 22.37 0.19 4.78
CA ARG A 55 23.71 -0.20 4.29
C ARG A 55 23.77 -0.27 2.77
N ALA A 56 22.76 -0.82 2.11
CA ALA A 56 22.70 -0.91 0.66
C ALA A 56 22.69 0.48 0.00
N LEU A 57 21.94 1.42 0.56
CA LEU A 57 21.91 2.81 0.12
C LEU A 57 23.31 3.47 0.25
N LEU A 58 23.91 3.37 1.46
CA LEU A 58 25.17 4.01 1.75
C LEU A 58 26.33 3.43 0.92
N LYS A 59 26.29 2.14 0.59
CA LYS A 59 27.22 1.52 -0.37
C LYS A 59 27.06 2.07 -1.78
N ARG A 60 25.83 2.34 -2.23
CA ARG A 60 25.59 2.94 -3.56
C ARG A 60 26.09 4.40 -3.64
N ILE A 61 25.97 5.14 -2.55
CA ILE A 61 26.47 6.51 -2.44
C ILE A 61 27.99 6.55 -2.36
N GLY A 62 28.62 5.56 -1.70
CA GLY A 62 30.07 5.43 -1.52
C GLY A 62 30.66 6.42 -0.52
N SER A 63 30.44 7.73 -0.70
CA SER A 63 30.87 8.79 0.22
C SER A 63 29.87 9.95 0.18
N GLY A 64 29.54 10.51 1.36
CA GLY A 64 28.59 11.60 1.51
C GLY A 64 27.58 11.37 2.61
N SER A 65 26.60 12.24 2.71
CA SER A 65 25.53 12.16 3.69
C SER A 65 24.17 12.10 3.05
N VAL A 66 23.21 11.46 3.72
CA VAL A 66 21.81 11.33 3.30
C VAL A 66 20.95 11.89 4.42
N LEU A 67 20.06 12.83 4.09
CA LEU A 67 19.11 13.43 5.00
C LEU A 67 17.70 13.09 4.56
N ILE A 68 16.94 12.38 5.40
CA ILE A 68 15.57 11.95 5.10
C ILE A 68 14.65 12.45 6.21
N PRO A 69 13.78 13.43 5.93
CA PRO A 69 12.76 13.86 6.89
C PRO A 69 11.60 12.86 6.94
N ALA A 70 11.03 12.71 8.12
CA ALA A 70 9.74 12.04 8.33
C ALA A 70 8.58 12.91 7.82
N GLY A 71 7.41 12.29 7.71
CA GLY A 71 6.15 12.99 7.49
C GLY A 71 5.78 13.87 8.67
N HIS A 72 4.91 14.86 8.39
CA HIS A 72 4.33 15.76 9.37
C HIS A 72 2.83 15.47 9.49
N GLU A 73 2.30 15.53 10.70
CA GLU A 73 0.86 15.38 10.94
C GLU A 73 0.09 16.54 10.33
N ARG A 74 -0.99 16.23 9.61
CA ARG A 74 -1.91 17.26 9.15
C ARG A 74 -2.68 17.83 10.33
N ASN A 75 -3.02 19.12 10.25
CA ASN A 75 -3.86 19.75 11.27
C ASN A 75 -5.32 19.32 11.04
N ILE A 76 -5.84 18.45 11.89
CA ILE A 76 -7.22 17.93 11.84
C ILE A 76 -8.28 19.04 11.85
N GLU A 77 -7.98 20.18 12.46
CA GLU A 77 -8.93 21.29 12.56
C GLU A 77 -8.95 22.16 11.31
N GLN A 78 -7.90 22.14 10.49
CA GLN A 78 -7.73 23.02 9.32
C GLN A 78 -7.79 22.28 7.99
N ASP A 79 -7.35 21.02 7.98
CA ASP A 79 -7.31 20.20 6.79
C ASP A 79 -8.52 19.25 6.78
N TYR A 80 -9.66 19.65 6.31
CA TYR A 80 -10.89 18.85 6.17
C TYR A 80 -10.70 17.61 5.28
N VAL A 81 -9.69 16.81 5.53
CA VAL A 81 -9.46 15.55 4.82
C VAL A 81 -10.18 14.46 5.61
N GLN A 82 -11.01 13.70 4.94
CA GLN A 82 -11.83 12.64 5.54
C GLN A 82 -11.00 11.52 6.17
N ASP A 83 -9.73 11.38 5.77
CA ASP A 83 -8.79 10.43 6.32
C ASP A 83 -7.59 11.19 6.90
N ASN A 84 -7.66 11.42 8.21
CA ASN A 84 -6.62 12.15 8.97
C ASN A 84 -5.63 11.20 9.64
N ASP A 85 -5.69 9.92 9.39
CA ASP A 85 -4.72 8.98 9.91
C ASP A 85 -3.32 9.35 9.43
N PHE A 86 -2.40 9.50 10.37
CA PHE A 86 -1.02 9.79 10.02
C PHE A 86 -0.44 8.64 9.18
N ARG A 87 -0.02 8.96 7.97
CA ARG A 87 0.75 8.06 7.11
C ARG A 87 2.16 8.62 6.93
N GLN A 88 3.15 7.81 7.23
CA GLN A 88 4.55 8.21 7.14
C GLN A 88 4.97 8.50 5.70
N ASP A 89 6.01 9.36 5.54
CA ASP A 89 6.71 9.50 4.26
C ASP A 89 7.31 8.16 3.82
N ASN A 90 7.08 7.77 2.58
CA ASN A 90 7.51 6.47 2.07
C ASN A 90 9.01 6.26 2.17
N THR A 91 9.83 7.30 1.90
CA THR A 91 11.28 7.16 1.96
C THR A 91 11.78 7.02 3.40
N PHE A 92 11.19 7.79 4.32
CA PHE A 92 11.54 7.67 5.73
C PHE A 92 11.14 6.29 6.27
N TYR A 93 9.92 5.84 5.97
CA TYR A 93 9.43 4.53 6.38
C TYR A 93 10.28 3.39 5.82
N TYR A 94 10.64 3.44 4.53
CA TYR A 94 11.46 2.43 3.86
C TYR A 94 12.79 2.15 4.59
N PHE A 95 13.38 3.18 5.19
CA PHE A 95 14.65 3.07 5.91
C PHE A 95 14.53 2.94 7.42
N THR A 96 13.33 3.09 8.00
CA THR A 96 13.15 3.09 9.47
C THR A 96 12.01 2.22 9.96
N GLU A 97 10.95 2.06 9.18
CA GLU A 97 9.64 1.49 9.58
C GLU A 97 9.01 2.19 10.80
N LEU A 98 9.43 3.41 11.08
CA LEU A 98 8.89 4.19 12.17
C LEU A 98 7.72 5.05 11.70
N GLU A 99 6.62 5.00 12.42
CA GLU A 99 5.43 5.85 12.19
C GLU A 99 5.48 7.13 13.05
N THR A 100 6.67 7.60 13.40
CA THR A 100 6.87 8.82 14.19
C THR A 100 6.92 10.05 13.30
N GLN A 101 6.34 11.14 13.80
CA GLN A 101 6.25 12.42 13.07
C GLN A 101 7.45 13.30 13.34
N ASP A 102 7.73 14.24 12.43
CA ASP A 102 8.76 15.28 12.59
C ASP A 102 10.16 14.77 12.90
N ALA A 103 10.41 13.50 12.68
CA ALA A 103 11.74 12.92 12.83
C ALA A 103 12.62 13.21 11.61
N VAL A 104 13.93 13.05 11.78
CA VAL A 104 14.88 13.13 10.67
C VAL A 104 15.92 12.02 10.82
N LEU A 105 16.17 11.31 9.71
CA LEU A 105 17.23 10.33 9.60
C LEU A 105 18.43 10.95 8.86
N LEU A 106 19.57 11.00 9.52
CA LEU A 106 20.85 11.38 8.92
C LEU A 106 21.77 10.17 8.85
N MET A 107 22.20 9.83 7.66
CA MET A 107 23.13 8.74 7.41
C MET A 107 24.38 9.28 6.73
N THR A 108 25.56 8.75 7.07
CA THR A 108 26.82 9.19 6.47
C THR A 108 27.66 7.97 6.07
N ALA A 109 28.12 7.95 4.84
CA ALA A 109 29.12 7.01 4.34
C ALA A 109 30.48 7.73 4.25
N ARG A 110 31.50 7.18 4.93
CA ARG A 110 32.88 7.68 4.90
C ARG A 110 33.83 6.77 4.10
N GLY A 111 33.24 5.80 3.40
CA GLY A 111 33.92 4.77 2.63
C GLY A 111 33.11 3.47 2.63
N PRO A 112 33.62 2.41 1.97
CA PRO A 112 32.85 1.19 1.69
C PRO A 112 32.23 0.50 2.90
N ASP A 113 32.88 0.58 4.07
CA ASP A 113 32.46 -0.12 5.28
C ASP A 113 32.40 0.81 6.53
N SER A 114 32.44 2.13 6.32
CA SER A 114 32.37 3.13 7.38
C SER A 114 31.08 3.93 7.30
N PHE A 115 30.07 3.51 8.07
CA PHE A 115 28.73 4.09 8.05
C PHE A 115 28.33 4.61 9.42
N GLU A 116 27.67 5.74 9.46
CA GLU A 116 27.03 6.30 10.64
C GLU A 116 25.54 6.54 10.35
N THR A 117 24.69 6.20 11.31
CA THR A 117 23.24 6.49 11.23
C THR A 117 22.82 7.20 12.52
N ILE A 118 22.15 8.33 12.39
CA ILE A 118 21.62 9.13 13.49
C ILE A 118 20.14 9.36 13.23
N LEU A 119 19.31 9.04 14.23
CA LEU A 119 17.90 9.38 14.24
C LEU A 119 17.70 10.60 15.14
N PHE A 120 17.07 11.66 14.60
CA PHE A 120 16.68 12.83 15.36
C PHE A 120 15.19 12.77 15.63
N LEU A 121 14.80 12.97 16.88
CA LEU A 121 13.41 12.93 17.32
C LEU A 121 13.05 14.21 18.06
N PRO A 122 11.80 14.69 17.91
CA PRO A 122 11.29 15.76 18.75
C PRO A 122 11.32 15.32 20.23
N PRO A 123 11.51 16.27 21.16
CA PRO A 123 11.38 15.96 22.58
C PRO A 123 9.92 15.61 22.90
N ARG A 124 9.73 14.67 23.80
CA ARG A 124 8.40 14.34 24.31
C ARG A 124 7.84 15.47 25.15
N THR A 125 6.59 15.82 24.93
CA THR A 125 5.88 16.84 25.72
C THR A 125 4.61 16.25 26.33
N PRO A 126 4.48 16.16 27.66
CA PRO A 126 3.31 15.57 28.32
C PRO A 126 1.98 16.24 27.92
N SER A 127 2.01 17.52 27.57
CA SER A 127 0.82 18.24 27.09
C SER A 127 0.35 17.71 25.74
N GLN A 128 1.25 17.46 24.78
CA GLN A 128 0.89 16.88 23.47
C GLN A 128 0.48 15.41 23.62
N GLU A 129 1.21 14.62 24.41
CA GLU A 129 0.90 13.20 24.65
C GLU A 129 -0.48 12.99 25.28
N ARG A 130 -1.02 13.99 25.97
CA ARG A 130 -2.40 13.95 26.46
C ARG A 130 -3.44 13.98 25.33
N TRP A 131 -3.11 14.58 24.20
CA TRP A 131 -4.00 14.68 23.04
C TRP A 131 -3.79 13.57 22.02
N THR A 132 -2.55 13.16 21.81
CA THR A 132 -2.17 12.29 20.69
C THR A 132 -1.63 10.92 21.12
N GLY A 133 -1.61 10.63 22.43
CA GLY A 133 -0.99 9.42 22.97
C GLY A 133 0.53 9.53 23.10
N LEU A 134 1.16 8.45 23.55
CA LEU A 134 2.61 8.40 23.75
C LEU A 134 3.33 8.55 22.42
N ARG A 135 4.40 9.38 22.41
CA ARG A 135 5.23 9.60 21.22
C ARG A 135 6.64 9.03 21.45
N LEU A 136 7.30 8.71 20.34
CA LEU A 136 8.70 8.30 20.37
C LEU A 136 9.56 9.54 20.60
N GLY A 137 10.39 9.52 21.65
CA GLY A 137 11.33 10.59 22.00
C GLY A 137 12.78 10.16 21.87
N PRO A 138 13.74 11.09 22.04
CA PRO A 138 15.17 10.79 21.90
C PRO A 138 15.74 10.10 23.16
N ASP A 139 15.30 8.87 23.41
CA ASP A 139 15.64 8.08 24.60
C ASP A 139 16.02 6.62 24.27
N SER A 140 16.26 5.82 25.30
CA SER A 140 16.61 4.40 25.15
C SER A 140 15.50 3.55 24.55
N VAL A 141 14.24 3.98 24.62
CA VAL A 141 13.11 3.29 23.99
C VAL A 141 13.25 3.40 22.47
N ALA A 142 13.54 4.60 21.95
CA ALA A 142 13.77 4.82 20.54
C ALA A 142 14.98 4.02 20.01
N VAL A 143 16.07 3.93 20.77
CA VAL A 143 17.22 3.08 20.42
C VAL A 143 16.80 1.62 20.26
N ARG A 144 16.05 1.10 21.23
CA ARG A 144 15.61 -0.30 21.22
C ARG A 144 14.65 -0.59 20.06
N LEU A 145 13.68 0.29 19.83
CA LEU A 145 12.65 0.08 18.81
C LEU A 145 13.18 0.26 17.38
N SER A 146 14.01 1.28 17.14
CA SER A 146 14.54 1.57 15.80
C SER A 146 15.75 0.72 15.41
N GLY A 147 16.43 0.11 16.38
CA GLY A 147 17.74 -0.52 16.19
C GLY A 147 18.85 0.48 15.82
N ILE A 148 18.60 1.79 15.94
CA ILE A 148 19.58 2.85 15.70
C ILE A 148 20.21 3.25 17.02
N THR A 149 21.50 3.01 17.18
CA THR A 149 22.20 3.24 18.43
C THR A 149 22.39 4.71 18.80
N LYS A 150 22.36 5.59 17.79
CA LYS A 150 22.53 7.04 17.98
C LYS A 150 21.23 7.76 17.72
N VAL A 151 20.51 8.04 18.79
CA VAL A 151 19.27 8.83 18.77
C VAL A 151 19.52 10.15 19.49
N LEU A 152 19.19 11.27 18.86
CA LEU A 152 19.47 12.62 19.36
C LEU A 152 18.19 13.48 19.34
N PRO A 153 18.14 14.52 20.20
CA PRO A 153 17.08 15.52 20.11
C PRO A 153 17.12 16.29 18.77
N LEU A 154 15.94 16.64 18.26
CA LEU A 154 15.79 17.32 16.98
C LEU A 154 16.47 18.69 16.93
N ASP A 155 16.57 19.41 18.06
CA ASP A 155 17.26 20.69 18.16
C ASP A 155 18.76 20.64 17.83
N SER A 156 19.36 19.45 17.95
CA SER A 156 20.76 19.23 17.56
C SER A 156 20.98 18.99 16.07
N LEU A 157 19.91 18.90 15.25
CA LEU A 157 19.96 18.57 13.83
C LEU A 157 20.76 19.59 13.02
N GLU A 158 20.51 20.88 13.21
CA GLU A 158 21.13 21.94 12.40
C GLU A 158 22.65 21.89 12.45
N ALA A 159 23.21 21.74 13.66
CA ALA A 159 24.66 21.63 13.84
C ALA A 159 25.23 20.39 13.13
N ARG A 160 24.49 19.28 13.12
CA ARG A 160 24.91 18.04 12.45
C ARG A 160 24.82 18.14 10.93
N VAL A 161 23.79 18.80 10.41
CA VAL A 161 23.65 19.03 8.95
C VAL A 161 24.73 19.97 8.44
N ARG A 162 25.08 21.02 9.18
CA ARG A 162 26.21 21.91 8.85
C ARG A 162 27.57 21.19 8.79
N ALA A 163 27.74 20.18 9.63
CA ALA A 163 28.95 19.35 9.69
C ALA A 163 28.88 18.09 8.81
N ALA A 164 27.81 17.93 8.02
CA ALA A 164 27.59 16.73 7.21
C ALA A 164 28.63 16.61 6.11
N LEU A 165 29.07 15.37 5.87
CA LEU A 165 30.03 15.06 4.79
C LEU A 165 29.36 15.30 3.44
N GLN A 166 30.02 16.06 2.58
CA GLN A 166 29.57 16.32 1.22
C GLN A 166 29.94 15.16 0.26
N PRO A 167 29.14 14.93 -0.79
CA PRO A 167 27.87 15.59 -1.09
C PRO A 167 26.75 15.15 -0.14
N VAL A 168 25.73 16.01 0.04
CA VAL A 168 24.52 15.65 0.77
C VAL A 168 23.41 15.29 -0.22
N TYR A 169 22.64 14.25 0.09
CA TYR A 169 21.49 13.78 -0.67
C TYR A 169 20.21 13.89 0.16
N SER A 170 19.09 14.27 -0.47
CA SER A 170 17.77 14.29 0.16
C SER A 170 16.68 13.88 -0.84
N PRO A 171 15.59 13.22 -0.41
CA PRO A 171 14.48 12.94 -1.31
C PRO A 171 13.80 14.24 -1.72
N ARG A 172 13.51 14.39 -3.02
CA ARG A 172 12.77 15.53 -3.60
C ARG A 172 13.23 16.89 -3.06
N PRO A 173 14.54 17.24 -3.17
CA PRO A 173 15.02 18.53 -2.68
C PRO A 173 14.26 19.65 -3.40
N ARG A 174 13.82 20.67 -2.63
CA ARG A 174 13.21 21.87 -3.21
C ARG A 174 14.27 22.68 -3.95
N GLN A 175 13.84 23.58 -4.82
CA GLN A 175 14.76 24.49 -5.51
C GLN A 175 15.56 25.36 -4.53
N SER A 176 15.01 25.67 -3.36
CA SER A 176 15.69 26.32 -2.24
C SER A 176 16.76 25.46 -1.58
N ASP A 177 16.74 24.14 -1.80
CA ASP A 177 17.65 23.17 -1.20
C ASP A 177 18.80 22.82 -2.15
N ALA A 178 19.29 23.83 -2.91
CA ALA A 178 20.37 23.67 -3.89
C ALA A 178 21.69 23.07 -3.35
N TRP A 179 21.76 22.91 -2.01
CA TRP A 179 22.85 22.25 -1.30
C TRP A 179 22.75 20.72 -1.28
N ALA A 180 21.59 20.15 -1.64
CA ALA A 180 21.34 18.70 -1.62
C ALA A 180 21.12 18.13 -3.03
N ASN A 181 21.71 16.98 -3.29
CA ASN A 181 21.46 16.20 -4.49
C ASN A 181 20.15 15.40 -4.35
N ASN A 182 19.49 15.13 -5.47
CA ASN A 182 18.27 14.34 -5.48
C ASN A 182 18.56 12.85 -5.20
N LEU A 183 18.02 12.36 -4.08
CA LEU A 183 18.13 10.96 -3.66
C LEU A 183 17.13 10.05 -4.39
N THR A 184 16.00 10.59 -4.84
CA THR A 184 14.83 9.84 -5.36
C THR A 184 15.22 8.76 -6.37
N PRO A 185 16.04 9.01 -7.43
CA PRO A 185 16.34 7.96 -8.40
C PRO A 185 17.06 6.75 -7.82
N ILE A 186 17.87 6.95 -6.77
CA ILE A 186 18.57 5.85 -6.09
C ILE A 186 17.59 5.03 -5.28
N VAL A 187 16.71 5.70 -4.52
CA VAL A 187 15.68 5.03 -3.69
C VAL A 187 14.67 4.31 -4.58
N ASP A 188 14.20 4.93 -5.66
CA ASP A 188 13.28 4.31 -6.62
C ASP A 188 13.86 3.02 -7.21
N SER A 189 15.16 3.05 -7.55
CA SER A 189 15.87 1.86 -8.02
C SER A 189 15.95 0.76 -6.95
N MET A 190 15.96 1.09 -5.67
CA MET A 190 15.94 0.12 -4.57
C MET A 190 14.53 -0.42 -4.33
N ARG A 191 13.52 0.44 -4.28
CA ARG A 191 12.11 0.08 -4.08
C ARG A 191 11.52 -0.76 -5.21
N ALA A 192 12.06 -0.62 -6.43
CA ALA A 192 11.56 -1.37 -7.59
C ALA A 192 11.65 -2.89 -7.39
N VAL A 193 12.70 -3.38 -6.72
CA VAL A 193 12.90 -4.81 -6.41
C VAL A 193 12.69 -5.01 -4.92
N LYS A 194 11.60 -5.67 -4.55
CA LYS A 194 11.15 -5.86 -3.17
C LYS A 194 11.99 -6.92 -2.47
N ASP A 195 12.39 -6.67 -1.24
CA ASP A 195 13.00 -7.68 -0.37
C ASP A 195 11.94 -8.61 0.27
N ALA A 196 12.39 -9.56 1.08
CA ALA A 196 11.49 -10.56 1.67
C ALA A 196 10.45 -9.95 2.63
N ASP A 197 10.83 -8.91 3.39
CA ASP A 197 9.91 -8.22 4.31
C ASP A 197 8.85 -7.44 3.51
N GLU A 198 9.25 -6.71 2.46
CA GLU A 198 8.34 -6.00 1.57
C GLU A 198 7.33 -6.94 0.89
N ILE A 199 7.81 -8.09 0.37
CA ILE A 199 6.95 -9.11 -0.24
C ILE A 199 5.96 -9.68 0.79
N MET A 200 6.39 -9.91 2.02
CA MET A 200 5.52 -10.38 3.09
C MET A 200 4.41 -9.36 3.38
N ARG A 201 4.73 -8.06 3.42
CA ARG A 201 3.76 -6.97 3.64
C ARG A 201 2.74 -6.90 2.50
N LEU A 202 3.21 -6.97 1.26
CA LEU A 202 2.34 -7.01 0.08
C LEU A 202 1.39 -8.23 0.12
N ARG A 203 1.90 -9.43 0.42
CA ARG A 203 1.04 -10.61 0.59
C ARG A 203 -0.05 -10.38 1.63
N ARG A 204 0.31 -9.75 2.75
CA ARG A 204 -0.67 -9.47 3.80
C ARG A 204 -1.74 -8.45 3.35
N ALA A 205 -1.34 -7.37 2.66
CA ALA A 205 -2.28 -6.42 2.08
C ALA A 205 -3.23 -7.09 1.08
N VAL A 206 -2.68 -7.98 0.24
CA VAL A 206 -3.47 -8.78 -0.72
C VAL A 206 -4.45 -9.71 -0.02
N ASP A 207 -4.04 -10.46 1.01
CA ASP A 207 -4.92 -11.37 1.75
C ASP A 207 -6.10 -10.62 2.38
N ILE A 208 -5.83 -9.44 2.94
CA ILE A 208 -6.86 -8.55 3.49
C ILE A 208 -7.82 -8.09 2.38
N SER A 209 -7.27 -7.68 1.25
CA SER A 209 -8.05 -7.20 0.10
C SER A 209 -8.97 -8.30 -0.44
N VAL A 210 -8.47 -9.51 -0.59
CA VAL A 210 -9.26 -10.68 -0.99
C VAL A 210 -10.43 -10.93 -0.04
N ALA A 211 -10.21 -10.82 1.27
CA ALA A 211 -11.28 -11.00 2.25
C ALA A 211 -12.41 -9.97 2.09
N GLY A 212 -12.08 -8.70 1.82
CA GLY A 212 -13.04 -7.64 1.55
C GLY A 212 -13.83 -7.89 0.25
N HIS A 213 -13.16 -8.24 -0.84
CA HIS A 213 -13.84 -8.59 -2.10
C HIS A 213 -14.83 -9.74 -1.94
N VAL A 214 -14.45 -10.78 -1.20
CA VAL A 214 -15.35 -11.89 -0.88
C VAL A 214 -16.53 -11.44 -0.03
N ALA A 215 -16.32 -10.52 0.92
CA ALA A 215 -17.40 -9.95 1.74
C ALA A 215 -18.39 -9.15 0.88
N ALA A 216 -17.90 -8.29 -0.02
CA ALA A 216 -18.73 -7.53 -0.95
C ALA A 216 -19.54 -8.44 -1.88
N MET A 217 -18.92 -9.47 -2.47
CA MET A 217 -19.62 -10.45 -3.32
C MET A 217 -20.74 -11.17 -2.57
N ARG A 218 -20.51 -11.56 -1.31
CA ARG A 218 -21.53 -12.20 -0.46
C ARG A 218 -22.65 -11.25 -0.06
N ALA A 219 -22.38 -9.97 0.13
CA ALA A 219 -23.36 -8.96 0.45
C ALA A 219 -24.23 -8.57 -0.75
N ALA A 220 -23.69 -8.67 -1.96
CA ALA A 220 -24.27 -8.13 -3.17
C ALA A 220 -25.68 -8.67 -3.48
N ARG A 221 -26.63 -7.78 -3.75
CA ARG A 221 -27.99 -8.07 -4.22
C ARG A 221 -28.57 -6.88 -4.97
N PRO A 222 -29.46 -7.11 -5.95
CA PRO A 222 -30.13 -6.02 -6.66
C PRO A 222 -30.84 -5.04 -5.73
N GLY A 223 -30.77 -3.76 -6.05
CA GLY A 223 -31.41 -2.69 -5.28
C GLY A 223 -30.56 -2.10 -4.17
N MET A 224 -29.33 -2.60 -3.92
CA MET A 224 -28.34 -1.94 -3.08
C MET A 224 -27.79 -0.69 -3.78
N TYR A 225 -27.35 0.28 -2.99
CA TYR A 225 -26.51 1.35 -3.49
C TYR A 225 -25.04 0.90 -3.55
N GLU A 226 -24.25 1.49 -4.43
CA GLU A 226 -22.81 1.21 -4.57
C GLU A 226 -22.05 1.41 -3.24
N TYR A 227 -22.38 2.47 -2.47
CA TYR A 227 -21.77 2.70 -1.14
C TYR A 227 -22.11 1.61 -0.10
N GLU A 228 -23.20 0.84 -0.27
CA GLU A 228 -23.48 -0.28 0.63
C GLU A 228 -22.56 -1.48 0.35
N LEU A 229 -22.17 -1.65 -0.93
CA LEU A 229 -21.15 -2.62 -1.32
C LEU A 229 -19.75 -2.17 -0.86
N GLU A 230 -19.44 -0.87 -1.02
CA GLU A 230 -18.23 -0.24 -0.51
C GLU A 230 -18.10 -0.47 1.00
N ALA A 231 -19.14 -0.20 1.77
CA ALA A 231 -19.14 -0.43 3.22
C ALA A 231 -18.88 -1.89 3.58
N ALA A 232 -19.47 -2.85 2.84
CA ALA A 232 -19.24 -4.28 3.08
C ALA A 232 -17.80 -4.71 2.75
N LEU A 233 -17.22 -4.13 1.70
CA LEU A 233 -15.83 -4.33 1.30
C LEU A 233 -14.86 -3.82 2.38
N GLU A 234 -15.04 -2.57 2.79
CA GLU A 234 -14.16 -1.88 3.73
C GLU A 234 -14.27 -2.42 5.16
N ASP A 235 -15.48 -2.83 5.60
CA ASP A 235 -15.65 -3.61 6.84
C ASP A 235 -14.83 -4.90 6.78
N GLY A 236 -14.83 -5.58 5.62
CA GLY A 236 -13.97 -6.74 5.37
C GLY A 236 -12.49 -6.41 5.52
N PHE A 237 -12.01 -5.29 4.98
CA PHE A 237 -10.63 -4.85 5.15
C PHE A 237 -10.29 -4.59 6.62
N ARG A 238 -11.08 -3.77 7.31
CA ARG A 238 -10.84 -3.40 8.70
C ARG A 238 -10.88 -4.59 9.65
N ARG A 239 -11.84 -5.51 9.49
CA ARG A 239 -11.92 -6.74 10.30
C ARG A 239 -10.74 -7.67 10.13
N ASN A 240 -10.07 -7.61 8.99
CA ASN A 240 -8.87 -8.40 8.70
C ASN A 240 -7.56 -7.66 8.99
N GLY A 241 -7.62 -6.45 9.58
CA GLY A 241 -6.48 -5.73 10.11
C GLY A 241 -5.80 -4.80 9.11
N ALA A 242 -6.54 -4.27 8.13
CA ALA A 242 -6.05 -3.17 7.30
C ALA A 242 -5.72 -1.94 8.14
N ASP A 243 -4.60 -1.29 7.85
CA ASP A 243 -4.27 -0.01 8.45
C ASP A 243 -5.17 1.09 7.89
N ARG A 244 -5.34 1.08 6.57
CA ARG A 244 -6.18 2.00 5.80
C ARG A 244 -6.52 1.41 4.43
N LEU A 245 -7.23 2.18 3.61
CA LEU A 245 -7.39 1.89 2.19
C LEU A 245 -6.06 2.18 1.47
N GLY A 246 -5.74 1.39 0.45
CA GLY A 246 -4.60 1.65 -0.42
C GLY A 246 -4.83 2.84 -1.35
N TYR A 247 -6.09 3.03 -1.74
CA TYR A 247 -6.62 4.11 -2.58
C TYR A 247 -8.14 4.20 -2.38
N PRO A 248 -8.82 5.29 -2.82
CA PRO A 248 -10.27 5.40 -2.74
C PRO A 248 -10.97 4.23 -3.44
N SER A 249 -11.91 3.57 -2.75
CA SER A 249 -12.64 2.41 -3.29
C SER A 249 -13.47 2.79 -4.51
N ILE A 250 -13.29 2.09 -5.61
CA ILE A 250 -14.08 2.20 -6.84
C ILE A 250 -15.13 1.11 -6.82
N VAL A 251 -16.42 1.50 -6.81
CA VAL A 251 -17.57 0.58 -6.85
C VAL A 251 -18.54 1.03 -7.92
N GLY A 252 -18.29 0.64 -9.17
CA GLY A 252 -19.11 1.03 -10.32
C GLY A 252 -20.10 -0.05 -10.73
N SER A 253 -21.39 0.28 -10.84
CA SER A 253 -22.44 -0.65 -11.26
C SER A 253 -23.10 -0.24 -12.59
N GLY A 254 -23.49 -1.20 -13.41
CA GLY A 254 -24.13 -0.95 -14.69
C GLY A 254 -23.34 0.04 -15.56
N PRO A 255 -23.86 1.22 -15.94
CA PRO A 255 -23.14 2.20 -16.77
C PRO A 255 -21.83 2.69 -16.12
N ASN A 256 -21.72 2.73 -14.78
CA ASN A 256 -20.55 3.20 -14.06
C ASN A 256 -19.36 2.23 -14.19
N THR A 257 -19.62 0.97 -14.57
CA THR A 257 -18.55 -0.01 -14.85
C THR A 257 -17.62 0.42 -15.98
N THR A 258 -18.04 1.37 -16.80
CA THR A 258 -17.25 1.88 -17.94
C THR A 258 -16.43 3.13 -17.60
N THR A 259 -16.47 3.60 -16.35
CA THR A 259 -15.67 4.72 -15.86
C THR A 259 -14.52 4.16 -15.02
N LEU A 260 -13.27 4.40 -15.43
CA LEU A 260 -12.10 3.70 -14.87
C LEU A 260 -11.89 3.98 -13.39
N HIS A 261 -11.91 5.25 -12.97
CA HIS A 261 -11.74 5.69 -11.59
C HIS A 261 -13.05 6.30 -11.05
N TYR A 262 -14.11 5.47 -11.02
CA TYR A 262 -15.41 5.89 -10.49
C TYR A 262 -15.46 5.71 -8.98
N ASP A 263 -15.28 6.78 -8.22
CA ASP A 263 -15.21 6.82 -6.76
C ASP A 263 -16.44 7.48 -6.08
N VAL A 264 -17.42 7.87 -6.85
CA VAL A 264 -18.64 8.51 -6.32
C VAL A 264 -19.54 7.52 -5.57
N ASN A 265 -19.62 6.28 -6.02
CA ASN A 265 -20.28 5.12 -5.39
C ASN A 265 -21.73 5.37 -4.92
N ARG A 266 -22.57 6.05 -5.73
CA ARG A 266 -23.90 6.50 -5.29
C ARG A 266 -25.06 5.94 -6.09
N ARG A 267 -24.80 5.20 -7.16
CA ARG A 267 -25.88 4.63 -7.98
C ARG A 267 -26.56 3.47 -7.24
N LYS A 268 -27.88 3.37 -7.40
CA LYS A 268 -28.64 2.19 -6.99
C LYS A 268 -28.54 1.12 -8.04
N THR A 269 -28.11 -0.08 -7.68
CA THR A 269 -27.95 -1.21 -8.58
C THR A 269 -29.29 -1.74 -9.09
N GLU A 270 -29.30 -2.22 -10.33
CA GLU A 270 -30.46 -2.84 -10.97
C GLU A 270 -30.20 -4.32 -11.21
N ASN A 271 -31.27 -5.13 -11.25
CA ASN A 271 -31.12 -6.54 -11.57
C ASN A 271 -30.53 -6.72 -12.99
N GLY A 272 -29.44 -7.48 -13.10
CA GLY A 272 -28.71 -7.68 -14.34
C GLY A 272 -27.49 -6.79 -14.52
N ASP A 273 -27.23 -5.81 -13.62
CA ASP A 273 -26.00 -5.04 -13.64
C ASP A 273 -24.78 -5.93 -13.38
N LEU A 274 -23.68 -5.64 -14.05
CA LEU A 274 -22.36 -5.95 -13.52
C LEU A 274 -21.93 -4.89 -12.51
N VAL A 275 -21.09 -5.28 -11.58
CA VAL A 275 -20.40 -4.39 -10.63
C VAL A 275 -18.91 -4.61 -10.80
N VAL A 276 -18.17 -3.55 -11.07
CA VAL A 276 -16.71 -3.51 -10.97
C VAL A 276 -16.36 -2.96 -9.58
N ILE A 277 -15.65 -3.73 -8.78
CA ILE A 277 -15.02 -3.26 -7.57
C ILE A 277 -13.52 -3.29 -7.78
N ASP A 278 -12.91 -2.12 -7.65
CA ASP A 278 -11.48 -1.90 -7.70
C ASP A 278 -11.07 -1.19 -6.41
N ALA A 279 -10.51 -1.96 -5.49
CA ALA A 279 -10.19 -1.48 -4.17
C ALA A 279 -9.26 -2.46 -3.45
N ALA A 280 -8.37 -1.91 -2.64
CA ALA A 280 -7.50 -2.73 -1.83
C ALA A 280 -7.13 -2.07 -0.50
N ALA A 281 -6.64 -2.91 0.39
CA ALA A 281 -6.15 -2.53 1.71
C ALA A 281 -4.67 -2.16 1.65
N GLU A 282 -4.28 -1.20 2.50
CA GLU A 282 -2.88 -0.98 2.88
C GLU A 282 -2.59 -1.69 4.20
N TRP A 283 -1.43 -2.34 4.28
CA TRP A 283 -0.91 -2.93 5.50
C TRP A 283 0.60 -2.74 5.61
N GLY A 284 1.05 -2.18 6.74
CA GLY A 284 2.47 -1.89 6.94
C GLY A 284 3.05 -0.96 5.90
N GLN A 285 2.22 0.02 5.44
CA GLN A 285 2.53 1.00 4.41
C GLN A 285 2.79 0.41 3.01
N TYR A 286 2.34 -0.83 2.76
CA TYR A 286 2.32 -1.48 1.45
C TYR A 286 0.86 -1.74 1.04
N THR A 287 0.51 -1.37 -0.18
CA THR A 287 -0.83 -1.55 -0.70
C THR A 287 -0.91 -2.74 -1.65
N ALA A 288 -2.06 -3.41 -1.69
CA ALA A 288 -2.44 -4.28 -2.77
C ALA A 288 -3.17 -3.48 -3.87
N ASP A 289 -3.46 -4.15 -4.98
CA ASP A 289 -4.35 -3.66 -6.03
C ASP A 289 -5.14 -4.81 -6.63
N VAL A 290 -6.45 -4.82 -6.40
CA VAL A 290 -7.31 -5.94 -6.79
C VAL A 290 -8.62 -5.43 -7.38
N THR A 291 -8.89 -5.78 -8.61
CA THR A 291 -10.21 -5.56 -9.23
C THR A 291 -10.93 -6.87 -9.47
N ARG A 292 -12.21 -6.88 -9.12
CA ARG A 292 -13.15 -7.95 -9.51
C ARG A 292 -14.43 -7.39 -10.11
N THR A 293 -14.90 -8.06 -11.16
CA THR A 293 -16.19 -7.78 -11.77
C THR A 293 -17.13 -8.95 -11.52
N PHE A 294 -18.36 -8.67 -11.06
CA PHE A 294 -19.35 -9.70 -10.77
C PHE A 294 -20.79 -9.21 -11.02
N PRO A 295 -21.74 -10.10 -11.33
CA PRO A 295 -23.13 -9.72 -11.51
C PRO A 295 -23.81 -9.49 -10.16
N ILE A 296 -24.54 -8.37 -10.02
CA ILE A 296 -25.19 -7.98 -8.75
C ILE A 296 -26.17 -9.04 -8.22
N ASN A 297 -26.76 -9.83 -9.11
CA ASN A 297 -27.73 -10.89 -8.78
C ASN A 297 -27.10 -12.28 -8.61
N GLY A 298 -25.76 -12.38 -8.75
CA GLY A 298 -25.00 -13.63 -8.58
C GLY A 298 -25.02 -14.56 -9.79
N ARG A 299 -25.46 -14.10 -10.98
CA ARG A 299 -25.49 -14.89 -12.21
C ARG A 299 -25.08 -14.05 -13.42
N PHE A 300 -24.05 -14.49 -14.12
CA PHE A 300 -23.65 -13.88 -15.39
C PHE A 300 -24.66 -14.22 -16.49
N THR A 301 -25.05 -13.23 -17.28
CA THR A 301 -25.71 -13.49 -18.57
C THR A 301 -24.69 -14.08 -19.56
N PRO A 302 -25.15 -14.77 -20.65
CA PRO A 302 -24.22 -15.28 -21.66
C PRO A 302 -23.33 -14.18 -22.27
N ARG A 303 -23.88 -12.97 -22.45
CA ARG A 303 -23.13 -11.82 -22.97
C ARG A 303 -22.04 -11.35 -21.98
N GLN A 304 -22.38 -11.18 -20.72
CA GLN A 304 -21.46 -10.79 -19.67
C GLN A 304 -20.34 -11.82 -19.51
N LYS A 305 -20.71 -13.11 -19.49
CA LYS A 305 -19.74 -14.20 -19.40
C LYS A 305 -18.74 -14.20 -20.56
N ALA A 306 -19.23 -14.01 -21.81
CA ALA A 306 -18.36 -13.98 -22.98
C ALA A 306 -17.31 -12.85 -22.93
N ILE A 307 -17.70 -11.65 -22.49
CA ILE A 307 -16.76 -10.53 -22.30
C ILE A 307 -15.82 -10.81 -21.12
N TYR A 308 -16.35 -11.33 -20.00
CA TYR A 308 -15.57 -11.67 -18.84
C TYR A 308 -14.47 -12.72 -19.16
N ASP A 309 -14.86 -13.79 -19.85
CA ASP A 309 -13.95 -14.88 -20.22
C ASP A 309 -12.86 -14.39 -21.19
N LEU A 310 -13.17 -13.42 -22.07
CA LEU A 310 -12.18 -12.80 -22.95
C LEU A 310 -11.15 -11.99 -22.15
N VAL A 311 -11.60 -11.18 -21.18
CA VAL A 311 -10.71 -10.41 -20.29
C VAL A 311 -9.85 -11.35 -19.45
N LEU A 312 -10.45 -12.38 -18.85
CA LEU A 312 -9.74 -13.38 -18.06
C LEU A 312 -8.67 -14.12 -18.88
N GLY A 313 -9.00 -14.49 -20.13
CA GLY A 313 -8.05 -15.13 -21.05
C GLY A 313 -6.89 -14.21 -21.43
N ALA A 314 -7.13 -12.91 -21.61
CA ALA A 314 -6.09 -11.93 -21.89
C ALA A 314 -5.15 -11.75 -20.68
N GLN A 315 -5.70 -11.72 -19.46
CA GLN A 315 -4.92 -11.68 -18.22
C GLN A 315 -4.04 -12.93 -18.08
N GLN A 316 -4.62 -14.12 -18.32
CA GLN A 316 -3.88 -15.37 -18.25
C GLN A 316 -2.76 -15.43 -19.30
N ALA A 317 -3.03 -14.99 -20.53
CA ALA A 317 -2.02 -14.99 -21.59
C ALA A 317 -0.83 -14.07 -21.25
N ALA A 318 -1.10 -12.90 -20.64
CA ALA A 318 -0.04 -12.01 -20.15
C ALA A 318 0.75 -12.63 -19.00
N PHE A 319 0.07 -13.28 -18.05
CA PHE A 319 0.72 -14.00 -16.96
C PHE A 319 1.63 -15.12 -17.45
N ASP A 320 1.15 -15.96 -18.40
CA ASP A 320 1.93 -17.05 -18.97
C ASP A 320 3.17 -16.58 -19.75
N ALA A 321 3.12 -15.36 -20.28
CA ALA A 321 4.25 -14.73 -20.95
C ALA A 321 5.24 -14.04 -20.00
N LEU A 322 4.85 -13.82 -18.73
CA LEU A 322 5.64 -13.11 -17.75
C LEU A 322 6.90 -13.89 -17.40
N ARG A 323 8.06 -13.25 -17.54
CA ARG A 323 9.37 -13.79 -17.21
C ARG A 323 10.35 -12.63 -16.95
N PRO A 324 11.45 -12.87 -16.24
CA PRO A 324 12.51 -11.87 -16.11
C PRO A 324 12.99 -11.36 -17.48
N GLY A 325 13.21 -10.05 -17.56
CA GLY A 325 13.66 -9.36 -18.76
C GLY A 325 12.54 -8.85 -19.69
N ILE A 326 11.29 -9.32 -19.53
CA ILE A 326 10.15 -8.76 -20.27
C ILE A 326 9.75 -7.39 -19.72
N THR A 327 9.18 -6.52 -20.55
CA THR A 327 8.65 -5.21 -20.14
C THR A 327 7.13 -5.25 -20.00
N MET A 328 6.56 -4.33 -19.20
CA MET A 328 5.10 -4.16 -19.11
C MET A 328 4.46 -3.87 -20.48
N ARG A 329 5.15 -3.16 -21.36
CA ARG A 329 4.70 -2.89 -22.74
C ARG A 329 4.57 -4.16 -23.57
N GLU A 330 5.53 -5.08 -23.45
CA GLU A 330 5.48 -6.36 -24.16
C GLU A 330 4.34 -7.24 -23.63
N LEU A 331 4.10 -7.25 -22.31
CA LEU A 331 2.97 -7.95 -21.72
C LEU A 331 1.62 -7.34 -22.16
N ASP A 332 1.51 -6.00 -22.22
CA ASP A 332 0.33 -5.32 -22.79
C ASP A 332 0.08 -5.79 -24.25
N GLY A 333 1.14 -5.89 -25.04
CA GLY A 333 1.06 -6.41 -26.41
C GLY A 333 0.52 -7.85 -26.46
N VAL A 334 0.88 -8.71 -25.51
CA VAL A 334 0.38 -10.09 -25.41
C VAL A 334 -1.12 -10.11 -25.07
N ALA A 335 -1.56 -9.32 -24.07
CA ALA A 335 -2.97 -9.23 -23.68
C ALA A 335 -3.84 -8.71 -24.83
N ARG A 336 -3.41 -7.63 -25.49
CA ARG A 336 -4.11 -7.08 -26.67
C ARG A 336 -4.17 -8.08 -27.83
N LYS A 337 -3.07 -8.77 -28.10
CA LYS A 337 -3.06 -9.81 -29.14
C LYS A 337 -4.07 -10.91 -28.81
N TYR A 338 -4.14 -11.38 -27.57
CA TYR A 338 -5.12 -12.38 -27.15
C TYR A 338 -6.55 -11.86 -27.39
N MET A 339 -6.87 -10.65 -26.94
CA MET A 339 -8.19 -10.04 -27.14
C MET A 339 -8.54 -9.97 -28.63
N ARG A 340 -7.62 -9.49 -29.47
CA ARG A 340 -7.85 -9.39 -30.94
C ARG A 340 -8.14 -10.75 -31.56
N ASP A 341 -7.34 -11.76 -31.21
CA ASP A 341 -7.45 -13.10 -31.83
C ASP A 341 -8.72 -13.86 -31.38
N HIS A 342 -9.30 -13.51 -30.21
CA HIS A 342 -10.42 -14.22 -29.58
C HIS A 342 -11.71 -13.38 -29.47
N SER A 343 -11.72 -12.12 -29.89
CA SER A 343 -12.89 -11.26 -29.73
C SER A 343 -14.08 -11.65 -30.62
N GLY A 344 -13.84 -12.33 -31.77
CA GLY A 344 -14.91 -12.58 -32.72
C GLY A 344 -15.68 -11.29 -33.04
N ASN A 345 -17.00 -11.28 -32.81
CA ASN A 345 -17.86 -10.11 -32.96
C ASN A 345 -18.26 -9.48 -31.60
N LEU A 346 -17.57 -9.79 -30.51
CA LEU A 346 -17.93 -9.31 -29.16
C LEU A 346 -17.89 -7.78 -29.05
N CYS A 347 -17.05 -7.10 -29.80
CA CYS A 347 -16.95 -5.64 -29.85
C CYS A 347 -17.45 -5.03 -31.18
N GLY A 348 -18.42 -5.71 -31.84
CA GLY A 348 -19.03 -5.27 -33.09
C GLY A 348 -18.11 -5.44 -34.29
N GLU A 349 -17.94 -4.37 -35.07
CA GLU A 349 -17.09 -4.36 -36.28
C GLU A 349 -15.59 -4.23 -35.94
N ARG A 350 -15.26 -3.84 -34.72
CA ARG A 350 -13.86 -3.70 -34.22
C ARG A 350 -13.49 -4.89 -33.34
N THR A 351 -12.20 -5.09 -33.17
CA THR A 351 -11.68 -6.06 -32.20
C THR A 351 -11.61 -5.47 -30.80
N CYS A 352 -11.76 -6.29 -29.77
CA CYS A 352 -11.85 -5.81 -28.39
C CYS A 352 -10.53 -5.24 -27.82
N ASP A 353 -9.41 -5.37 -28.53
CA ASP A 353 -8.14 -4.71 -28.20
C ASP A 353 -8.08 -3.24 -28.67
N ASP A 354 -9.07 -2.76 -29.44
CA ASP A 354 -9.17 -1.36 -29.85
C ASP A 354 -9.24 -0.45 -28.60
N ARG A 355 -8.61 0.71 -28.70
CA ARG A 355 -8.55 1.70 -27.61
C ARG A 355 -9.92 2.28 -27.23
N GLU A 356 -10.94 2.08 -28.04
CA GLU A 356 -12.32 2.40 -27.66
C GLU A 356 -12.82 1.49 -26.54
N PHE A 357 -12.36 0.23 -26.48
CA PHE A 357 -12.80 -0.77 -25.51
C PHE A 357 -11.77 -1.05 -24.42
N PHE A 358 -10.49 -1.18 -24.78
CA PHE A 358 -9.39 -1.34 -23.84
C PHE A 358 -8.49 -0.09 -23.89
N ASN A 359 -8.82 0.92 -23.09
CA ASN A 359 -8.32 2.29 -23.20
C ASN A 359 -7.20 2.64 -22.17
N HIS A 360 -6.71 1.68 -21.41
CA HIS A 360 -5.57 1.85 -20.46
C HIS A 360 -4.45 0.85 -20.72
N GLY A 361 -3.37 0.91 -19.96
CA GLY A 361 -2.28 -0.07 -19.99
C GLY A 361 -2.67 -1.37 -19.29
N LEU A 362 -1.87 -2.42 -19.48
CA LEU A 362 -2.11 -3.72 -18.85
C LEU A 362 -1.88 -3.71 -17.34
N GLY A 363 -1.12 -2.76 -16.80
CA GLY A 363 -0.80 -2.71 -15.39
C GLY A 363 0.42 -1.86 -15.06
N HIS A 364 0.79 -1.85 -13.80
CA HIS A 364 1.86 -1.03 -13.24
C HIS A 364 2.58 -1.75 -12.09
N PRO A 365 3.78 -1.27 -11.67
CA PRO A 365 4.39 -1.70 -10.42
C PRO A 365 3.54 -1.30 -9.22
N ILE A 366 3.57 -2.13 -8.17
CA ILE A 366 2.90 -1.89 -6.90
C ILE A 366 3.86 -2.06 -5.72
N GLY A 367 3.62 -1.36 -4.62
CA GLY A 367 4.46 -1.40 -3.42
C GLY A 367 3.96 -0.50 -2.32
N MET A 368 4.76 0.48 -1.90
CA MET A 368 4.36 1.50 -0.92
C MET A 368 3.40 2.54 -1.54
N ASP A 369 3.43 2.70 -2.85
CA ASP A 369 2.46 3.45 -3.63
C ASP A 369 1.68 2.47 -4.50
N VAL A 370 0.39 2.73 -4.75
CA VAL A 370 -0.43 1.92 -5.65
C VAL A 370 0.17 1.94 -7.06
N HIS A 371 0.56 3.10 -7.56
CA HIS A 371 1.39 3.25 -8.76
C HIS A 371 2.85 3.47 -8.32
N ASP A 372 3.54 2.37 -8.05
CA ASP A 372 4.90 2.39 -7.52
C ASP A 372 5.96 2.60 -8.62
N VAL A 373 7.21 2.70 -8.21
CA VAL A 373 8.37 2.99 -9.05
C VAL A 373 8.77 1.80 -9.93
N GLY A 374 9.40 2.06 -11.09
CA GLY A 374 10.05 1.02 -11.90
C GLY A 374 9.34 0.62 -13.18
N ILE A 375 8.23 1.25 -13.58
CA ILE A 375 7.41 0.87 -14.76
C ILE A 375 8.20 0.81 -16.08
N SER A 376 9.23 1.62 -16.25
CA SER A 376 10.01 1.69 -17.49
C SER A 376 11.14 0.68 -17.57
N ARG A 377 11.31 -0.16 -16.55
CA ARG A 377 12.38 -1.17 -16.48
C ARG A 377 11.92 -2.52 -17.01
N PRO A 378 12.80 -3.34 -17.58
CA PRO A 378 12.54 -4.77 -17.71
C PRO A 378 12.25 -5.40 -16.34
N LEU A 379 11.30 -6.32 -16.29
CA LEU A 379 10.91 -6.99 -15.04
C LEU A 379 12.05 -7.87 -14.52
N GLU A 380 12.30 -7.77 -13.22
CA GLU A 380 13.32 -8.54 -12.51
C GLU A 380 12.68 -9.35 -11.37
N PRO A 381 13.25 -10.50 -10.97
CA PRO A 381 12.78 -11.22 -9.79
C PRO A 381 12.75 -10.33 -8.54
N GLY A 382 11.65 -10.37 -7.80
CA GLY A 382 11.37 -9.49 -6.66
C GLY A 382 10.54 -8.26 -7.00
N MET A 383 10.30 -7.93 -8.28
CA MET A 383 9.32 -6.91 -8.65
C MET A 383 7.90 -7.45 -8.46
N VAL A 384 6.97 -6.57 -8.08
CA VAL A 384 5.55 -6.86 -8.01
C VAL A 384 4.83 -5.89 -8.93
N VAL A 385 3.92 -6.43 -9.77
CA VAL A 385 3.17 -5.67 -10.78
C VAL A 385 1.73 -6.12 -10.79
N THR A 386 0.82 -5.23 -11.23
CA THR A 386 -0.57 -5.59 -11.54
C THR A 386 -0.69 -6.16 -12.95
N LEU A 387 -1.69 -7.02 -13.17
CA LEU A 387 -2.19 -7.41 -14.49
C LEU A 387 -3.70 -7.19 -14.50
N GLU A 388 -4.15 -6.13 -15.20
CA GLU A 388 -5.51 -5.58 -15.08
C GLU A 388 -6.19 -5.32 -16.44
N PRO A 389 -6.22 -6.27 -17.38
CA PRO A 389 -6.91 -6.01 -18.63
C PRO A 389 -8.41 -5.70 -18.41
N GLY A 390 -8.96 -4.82 -19.23
CA GLY A 390 -10.37 -4.46 -19.17
C GLY A 390 -11.02 -4.28 -20.54
N ILE A 391 -12.33 -4.45 -20.61
CA ILE A 391 -13.17 -4.13 -21.78
C ILE A 391 -14.36 -3.31 -21.30
N TYR A 392 -14.59 -2.14 -21.94
CA TYR A 392 -15.61 -1.18 -21.56
C TYR A 392 -16.47 -0.82 -22.77
N ILE A 393 -17.72 -1.32 -22.80
CA ILE A 393 -18.67 -1.11 -23.89
C ILE A 393 -19.76 -0.16 -23.41
N GLN A 394 -19.53 1.15 -23.57
CA GLN A 394 -20.43 2.19 -23.06
C GLN A 394 -21.88 2.04 -23.58
N GLY A 395 -22.05 1.71 -24.87
CA GLY A 395 -23.36 1.51 -25.48
C GLY A 395 -24.16 0.37 -24.84
N GLU A 396 -23.48 -0.61 -24.24
CA GLU A 396 -24.13 -1.73 -23.53
C GLU A 396 -24.17 -1.52 -22.02
N LYS A 397 -23.60 -0.42 -21.50
CA LYS A 397 -23.42 -0.17 -20.05
C LYS A 397 -22.69 -1.32 -19.36
N LEU A 398 -21.70 -1.87 -20.04
CA LEU A 398 -20.99 -3.09 -19.64
C LEU A 398 -19.48 -2.82 -19.62
N GLY A 399 -18.90 -2.88 -18.43
CA GLY A 399 -17.46 -2.86 -18.19
C GLY A 399 -17.03 -4.10 -17.42
N VAL A 400 -15.88 -4.63 -17.79
CA VAL A 400 -15.21 -5.73 -17.10
C VAL A 400 -13.74 -5.39 -16.93
N ARG A 401 -13.24 -5.40 -15.70
CA ARG A 401 -11.81 -5.40 -15.34
C ARG A 401 -11.54 -6.54 -14.38
N ILE A 402 -10.43 -7.23 -14.58
CA ILE A 402 -9.94 -8.29 -13.69
C ILE A 402 -8.49 -7.96 -13.42
N GLU A 403 -8.16 -7.73 -12.17
CA GLU A 403 -6.84 -7.31 -11.73
C GLU A 403 -6.31 -8.16 -10.60
N ASP A 404 -5.06 -8.50 -10.71
CA ASP A 404 -4.35 -9.29 -9.74
C ASP A 404 -2.90 -8.80 -9.58
N ASP A 405 -2.41 -8.83 -8.35
CA ASP A 405 -1.01 -8.61 -8.02
C ASP A 405 -0.18 -9.85 -8.35
N VAL A 406 0.94 -9.64 -9.05
CA VAL A 406 1.84 -10.69 -9.50
C VAL A 406 3.27 -10.41 -9.04
N LEU A 407 3.85 -11.33 -8.28
CA LEU A 407 5.27 -11.33 -7.96
C LEU A 407 6.05 -11.94 -9.13
N VAL A 408 7.04 -11.20 -9.64
CA VAL A 408 8.00 -11.71 -10.61
C VAL A 408 9.01 -12.60 -9.89
N THR A 409 9.10 -13.85 -10.30
CA THR A 409 10.07 -14.84 -9.79
C THR A 409 11.12 -15.18 -10.85
N ALA A 410 12.17 -15.88 -10.47
CA ALA A 410 13.17 -16.36 -11.42
C ALA A 410 12.59 -17.31 -12.50
N LYS A 411 11.39 -17.89 -12.27
CA LYS A 411 10.76 -18.88 -13.15
C LYS A 411 9.55 -18.33 -13.92
N GLY A 412 9.10 -17.09 -13.64
CA GLY A 412 7.89 -16.50 -14.19
C GLY A 412 7.09 -15.76 -13.12
N GLY A 413 5.78 -15.63 -13.29
CA GLY A 413 4.88 -14.97 -12.35
C GLY A 413 4.42 -15.88 -11.21
N GLU A 414 4.11 -15.27 -10.07
CA GLU A 414 3.36 -15.90 -8.97
C GLU A 414 2.18 -14.98 -8.62
N TRP A 415 0.95 -15.52 -8.69
CA TRP A 415 -0.24 -14.79 -8.28
C TRP A 415 -0.25 -14.57 -6.76
N LEU A 416 -0.16 -13.32 -6.31
CA LEU A 416 -0.32 -13.00 -4.89
C LEU A 416 -1.79 -13.06 -4.48
N SER A 417 -2.69 -12.64 -5.37
CA SER A 417 -4.14 -12.58 -5.17
C SER A 417 -4.89 -13.88 -5.58
N ALA A 418 -4.20 -15.02 -5.64
CA ALA A 418 -4.78 -16.32 -6.03
C ALA A 418 -6.00 -16.74 -5.19
N GLY A 419 -6.15 -16.21 -3.96
CA GLY A 419 -7.32 -16.44 -3.11
C GLY A 419 -8.60 -15.73 -3.56
N ALA A 420 -8.51 -14.70 -4.42
CA ALA A 420 -9.68 -13.99 -4.94
C ALA A 420 -10.39 -14.81 -6.03
N PRO A 421 -11.71 -15.01 -5.95
CA PRO A 421 -12.46 -15.69 -7.02
C PRO A 421 -12.24 -15.01 -8.36
N ARG A 422 -11.73 -15.76 -9.35
CA ARG A 422 -11.30 -15.19 -10.63
C ARG A 422 -12.10 -15.69 -11.82
N THR A 423 -12.62 -16.92 -11.78
CA THR A 423 -13.50 -17.43 -12.84
C THR A 423 -14.96 -17.12 -12.57
N THR A 424 -15.79 -16.99 -13.62
CA THR A 424 -17.23 -16.78 -13.47
C THR A 424 -17.88 -17.82 -12.57
N ASP A 425 -17.52 -19.10 -12.70
CA ASP A 425 -18.04 -20.17 -11.84
C ASP A 425 -17.60 -20.04 -10.37
N ALA A 426 -16.38 -19.57 -10.11
CA ALA A 426 -15.90 -19.34 -8.73
C ALA A 426 -16.65 -18.17 -8.08
N ILE A 427 -16.87 -17.09 -8.82
CA ILE A 427 -17.66 -15.92 -8.37
C ILE A 427 -19.08 -16.33 -8.06
N GLU A 428 -19.77 -17.01 -8.98
CA GLU A 428 -21.14 -17.48 -8.78
C GLU A 428 -21.27 -18.42 -7.57
N ARG A 429 -20.26 -19.30 -7.34
CA ARG A 429 -20.24 -20.16 -6.14
C ARG A 429 -20.14 -19.34 -4.85
N VAL A 430 -19.25 -18.34 -4.79
CA VAL A 430 -19.10 -17.46 -3.62
C VAL A 430 -20.40 -16.72 -3.34
N MET A 431 -21.04 -16.19 -4.39
CA MET A 431 -22.30 -15.43 -4.27
C MET A 431 -23.50 -16.32 -3.92
N SER A 432 -23.50 -17.58 -4.32
CA SER A 432 -24.60 -18.53 -3.99
C SER A 432 -24.51 -19.10 -2.58
N GLY A 433 -23.35 -19.07 -1.93
CA GLY A 433 -23.13 -19.56 -0.57
C GLY A 433 -23.47 -18.55 0.53
N ARG A 434 -24.40 -17.64 0.26
CA ARG A 434 -24.86 -16.59 1.19
C ARG A 434 -25.52 -17.12 2.45
#